data_2f1ef18b5116aaad854a4cc06f5fed12
#
_entry.id   2f1ef18b5116aaad854a4cc06f5fed12
#
_cell.length_a   1.000
_cell.length_b   1.000
_cell.length_c   1.000
_cell.angle_alpha   90.00
_cell.angle_beta   90.00
_cell.angle_gamma   90.00
#
_symmetry.space_group_name_H-M   'P 1'
#
loop_
_entity.id
_entity.type
_entity.pdbx_description
1 polymer ?
#
loop_
_entity_poly.entity_id
_entity_poly.type
_entity_poly.pdbx_seq_one_letter_code
_entity_poly.pdbx_strand_id
1 'polypeptide(L)'
;MRERFTENAEKVLKLAKKAAKNNGNGYIGSEHLLLGLLEEGEGTAAILLKESGADTVKIRTLVANLITSEGDTLTEETDYTPRTEIILENAVHEADFFHMEKVGTEHLLLALLTDTECVATRLMHTMEHDTRKLYLRVLSAL
;
A
#
# COMPACT_ATOMS: atom_id res chain seq x y z
N MET A 1 -14.07 1.27 11.77
CA MET A 1 -12.74 0.68 11.60
C MET A 1 -11.73 1.69 11.07
N ARG A 2 -12.12 2.48 10.09
CA ARG A 2 -11.20 3.45 9.49
C ARG A 2 -10.87 4.63 10.39
N GLU A 3 -11.72 4.92 11.37
CA GLU A 3 -11.44 5.97 12.34
C GLU A 3 -10.24 5.63 13.23
N ARG A 4 -9.77 4.40 13.18
CA ARG A 4 -8.57 4.01 13.91
C ARG A 4 -7.27 4.38 13.16
N PHE A 5 -7.38 4.78 11.92
CA PHE A 5 -6.21 5.10 11.10
C PHE A 5 -5.64 6.46 11.49
N THR A 6 -4.31 6.57 11.48
CA THR A 6 -3.66 7.85 11.71
C THR A 6 -3.94 8.79 10.53
N GLU A 7 -3.69 10.08 10.73
CA GLU A 7 -3.85 11.04 9.63
C GLU A 7 -3.00 10.68 8.42
N ASN A 8 -1.77 10.24 8.67
CA ASN A 8 -0.88 9.84 7.57
C ASN A 8 -1.43 8.62 6.84
N ALA A 9 -1.95 7.64 7.59
CA ALA A 9 -2.55 6.46 6.98
C ALA A 9 -3.79 6.81 6.18
N GLU A 10 -4.64 7.70 6.69
CA GLU A 10 -5.80 8.17 5.94
C GLU A 10 -5.40 8.87 4.66
N LYS A 11 -4.33 9.66 4.72
CA LYS A 11 -3.81 10.34 3.53
C LYS A 11 -3.34 9.33 2.49
N VAL A 12 -2.71 8.24 2.93
CA VAL A 12 -2.31 7.15 2.03
C VAL A 12 -3.53 6.60 1.28
N LEU A 13 -4.62 6.36 1.98
CA LEU A 13 -5.81 5.83 1.34
C LEU A 13 -6.41 6.81 0.33
N LYS A 14 -6.38 8.09 0.63
CA LYS A 14 -6.86 9.11 -0.31
C LYS A 14 -5.97 9.18 -1.54
N LEU A 15 -4.66 9.09 -1.36
CA LEU A 15 -3.72 9.11 -2.47
C LEU A 15 -3.85 7.86 -3.32
N ALA A 16 -4.09 6.70 -2.69
CA ALA A 16 -4.32 5.46 -3.42
C ALA A 16 -5.55 5.58 -4.32
N LYS A 17 -6.63 6.13 -3.78
CA LYS A 17 -7.86 6.33 -4.55
C LYS A 17 -7.62 7.30 -5.70
N LYS A 18 -6.87 8.37 -5.45
CA LYS A 18 -6.55 9.34 -6.48
C LYS A 18 -5.72 8.71 -7.59
N ALA A 19 -4.75 7.88 -7.23
CA ALA A 19 -3.92 7.19 -8.22
C ALA A 19 -4.77 6.28 -9.09
N ALA A 20 -5.69 5.53 -8.50
CA ALA A 20 -6.57 4.65 -9.24
C ALA A 20 -7.42 5.45 -10.23
N LYS A 21 -7.98 6.58 -9.80
CA LYS A 21 -8.78 7.42 -10.67
C LYS A 21 -7.96 8.02 -11.80
N ASN A 22 -6.76 8.50 -11.48
CA ASN A 22 -5.88 9.10 -12.49
C ASN A 22 -5.48 8.10 -13.57
N ASN A 23 -5.40 6.83 -13.21
CA ASN A 23 -5.05 5.78 -14.16
C ASN A 23 -6.27 5.19 -14.85
N GLY A 24 -7.46 5.69 -14.55
CA GLY A 24 -8.69 5.19 -15.16
C GLY A 24 -9.12 3.83 -14.65
N ASN A 25 -8.63 3.43 -13.48
CA ASN A 25 -8.99 2.15 -12.90
C ASN A 25 -10.31 2.25 -12.15
N GLY A 26 -11.10 1.19 -12.25
CA GLY A 26 -12.37 1.10 -11.51
C GLY A 26 -12.21 0.43 -10.16
N TYR A 27 -10.98 0.29 -9.70
CA TYR A 27 -10.68 -0.40 -8.43
C TYR A 27 -9.46 0.24 -7.79
N ILE A 28 -9.32 0.01 -6.48
CA ILE A 28 -8.10 0.40 -5.75
C ILE A 28 -7.39 -0.88 -5.35
N GLY A 29 -6.30 -1.17 -6.03
CA GLY A 29 -5.51 -2.37 -5.77
C GLY A 29 -4.34 -2.10 -4.86
N SER A 30 -3.60 -3.18 -4.53
CA SER A 30 -2.42 -3.07 -3.69
C SER A 30 -1.36 -2.18 -4.31
N GLU A 31 -1.28 -2.14 -5.65
CA GLU A 31 -0.34 -1.26 -6.36
C GLU A 31 -0.65 0.21 -6.09
N HIS A 32 -1.92 0.56 -5.99
CA HIS A 32 -2.31 1.92 -5.68
C HIS A 32 -2.01 2.25 -4.21
N LEU A 33 -2.17 1.26 -3.35
CA LEU A 33 -1.83 1.42 -1.93
C LEU A 33 -0.34 1.66 -1.76
N LEU A 34 0.50 0.90 -2.47
CA LEU A 34 1.95 1.10 -2.44
C LEU A 34 2.31 2.51 -2.91
N LEU A 35 1.72 2.94 -4.02
CA LEU A 35 1.98 4.28 -4.52
C LEU A 35 1.54 5.35 -3.53
N GLY A 36 0.40 5.14 -2.88
CA GLY A 36 -0.07 6.04 -1.84
C GLY A 36 0.90 6.15 -0.67
N LEU A 37 1.47 5.01 -0.26
CA LEU A 37 2.47 5.01 0.82
C LEU A 37 3.69 5.84 0.44
N LEU A 38 4.14 5.74 -0.81
CA LEU A 38 5.29 6.50 -1.28
C LEU A 38 4.99 7.98 -1.42
N GLU A 39 3.84 8.30 -1.98
CA GLU A 39 3.48 9.70 -2.25
C GLU A 39 3.13 10.47 -1.00
N GLU A 40 2.65 9.80 0.02
CA GLU A 40 2.38 10.45 1.29
C GLU A 40 3.67 11.07 1.87
N GLY A 41 4.76 10.34 1.78
CA GLY A 41 6.12 10.87 1.93
C GLY A 41 6.62 11.12 3.35
N GLU A 42 5.78 11.19 4.35
CA GLU A 42 6.19 11.61 5.69
C GLU A 42 6.09 10.50 6.74
N GLY A 43 5.24 9.52 6.52
CA GLY A 43 5.06 8.45 7.50
C GLY A 43 6.23 7.47 7.51
N THR A 44 6.24 6.62 8.51
CA THR A 44 7.29 5.62 8.68
C THR A 44 7.45 4.76 7.44
N ALA A 45 6.35 4.34 6.82
CA ALA A 45 6.40 3.50 5.64
C ALA A 45 7.13 4.19 4.49
N ALA A 46 6.81 5.45 4.23
CA ALA A 46 7.46 6.21 3.15
C ALA A 46 8.95 6.33 3.38
N ILE A 47 9.34 6.61 4.62
CA ILE A 47 10.75 6.75 4.98
C ILE A 47 11.50 5.44 4.74
N LEU A 48 10.95 4.33 5.22
CA LEU A 48 11.58 3.02 5.07
C LEU A 48 11.65 2.58 3.61
N LEU A 49 10.59 2.83 2.84
CA LEU A 49 10.59 2.50 1.42
C LEU A 49 11.68 3.29 0.68
N LYS A 50 11.78 4.57 0.95
CA LYS A 50 12.81 5.40 0.30
C LYS A 50 14.20 4.97 0.70
N GLU A 51 14.41 4.65 1.97
CA GLU A 51 15.70 4.15 2.44
C GLU A 51 16.07 2.82 1.79
N SER A 52 15.09 2.04 1.41
CA SER A 52 15.35 0.77 0.72
C SER A 52 15.55 0.94 -0.79
N GLY A 53 15.49 2.17 -1.29
CA GLY A 53 15.74 2.47 -2.69
C GLY A 53 14.52 2.57 -3.57
N ALA A 54 13.32 2.60 -3.00
CA ALA A 54 12.11 2.69 -3.80
C ALA A 54 12.03 4.06 -4.48
N ASP A 55 11.80 4.04 -5.79
CA ASP A 55 11.72 5.23 -6.64
C ASP A 55 10.25 5.49 -6.96
N THR A 56 9.71 6.57 -6.39
CA THR A 56 8.29 6.90 -6.54
C THR A 56 7.91 7.10 -8.01
N VAL A 57 8.75 7.81 -8.76
CA VAL A 57 8.46 8.09 -10.17
C VAL A 57 8.42 6.79 -10.99
N LYS A 58 9.39 5.92 -10.77
CA LYS A 58 9.46 4.65 -11.48
C LYS A 58 8.26 3.77 -11.15
N ILE A 59 7.90 3.71 -9.88
CA ILE A 59 6.75 2.91 -9.45
C ILE A 59 5.47 3.49 -10.02
N ARG A 60 5.32 4.81 -10.02
CA ARG A 60 4.15 5.46 -10.60
C ARG A 60 4.00 5.09 -12.08
N THR A 61 5.11 5.11 -12.82
CA THR A 61 5.09 4.76 -14.23
C THR A 61 4.69 3.29 -14.43
N LEU A 62 5.24 2.40 -13.61
CA LEU A 62 4.90 0.98 -13.71
C LEU A 62 3.43 0.73 -13.38
N VAL A 63 2.92 1.39 -12.35
CA VAL A 63 1.51 1.25 -11.97
C VAL A 63 0.60 1.75 -13.10
N ALA A 64 0.96 2.89 -13.69
CA ALA A 64 0.15 3.46 -14.78
C ALA A 64 0.11 2.55 -16.00
N ASN A 65 1.13 1.72 -16.18
CA ASN A 65 1.23 0.84 -17.36
C ASN A 65 0.71 -0.58 -17.08
N LEU A 66 0.23 -0.85 -15.86
CA LEU A 66 -0.30 -2.17 -15.56
C LEU A 66 -1.61 -2.39 -16.30
N ILE A 67 -1.70 -3.56 -16.91
CA ILE A 67 -2.94 -4.01 -17.54
C ILE A 67 -3.41 -5.20 -16.73
N THR A 68 -4.56 -5.05 -16.09
CA THR A 68 -5.14 -6.13 -15.31
C THR A 68 -6.53 -6.42 -15.81
N SER A 69 -6.96 -7.66 -15.63
CA SER A 69 -8.34 -8.01 -15.95
C SER A 69 -9.28 -7.65 -14.81
N GLU A 70 -8.72 -7.36 -13.65
CA GLU A 70 -9.50 -6.92 -12.50
C GLU A 70 -9.89 -5.46 -12.70
N GLY A 71 -11.05 -5.09 -12.21
CA GLY A 71 -11.45 -3.72 -12.20
C GLY A 71 -11.97 -3.18 -13.52
N ASP A 72 -12.12 -4.05 -14.51
CA ASP A 72 -12.73 -3.65 -15.77
C ASP A 72 -14.19 -3.26 -15.56
N THR A 73 -14.78 -3.77 -14.51
CA THR A 73 -16.15 -3.46 -14.16
C THR A 73 -16.14 -2.16 -13.37
N LEU A 74 -16.29 -1.08 -14.08
CA LEU A 74 -16.32 0.22 -13.43
C LEU A 74 -17.59 0.39 -12.64
N THR A 75 -17.46 0.73 -11.40
CA THR A 75 -18.57 1.15 -10.57
C THR A 75 -18.45 2.65 -10.41
N GLU A 76 -19.52 3.28 -10.02
CA GLU A 76 -19.51 4.71 -9.79
C GLU A 76 -18.55 5.07 -8.67
N GLU A 77 -18.41 4.17 -7.72
CA GLU A 77 -17.49 4.35 -6.62
C GLU A 77 -16.32 3.40 -6.82
N THR A 78 -15.13 3.95 -6.67
CA THR A 78 -13.92 3.16 -6.76
C THR A 78 -13.75 2.40 -5.46
N ASP A 79 -13.86 1.10 -5.53
CA ASP A 79 -13.76 0.24 -4.37
C ASP A 79 -12.43 -0.48 -4.33
N TYR A 80 -12.05 -0.90 -3.14
CA TYR A 80 -10.86 -1.72 -2.98
C TYR A 80 -11.11 -3.10 -3.55
N THR A 81 -10.08 -3.69 -4.16
CA THR A 81 -10.17 -5.08 -4.56
C THR A 81 -10.33 -5.95 -3.31
N PRO A 82 -10.88 -7.17 -3.45
CA PRO A 82 -11.00 -8.07 -2.30
C PRO A 82 -9.66 -8.31 -1.60
N ARG A 83 -8.58 -8.44 -2.36
CA ARG A 83 -7.25 -8.64 -1.76
C ARG A 83 -6.81 -7.41 -0.99
N THR A 84 -7.08 -6.22 -1.51
CA THR A 84 -6.72 -4.99 -0.81
C THR A 84 -7.53 -4.83 0.47
N GLU A 85 -8.81 -5.20 0.45
CA GLU A 85 -9.62 -5.20 1.67
C GLU A 85 -9.00 -6.08 2.74
N ILE A 86 -8.51 -7.27 2.34
CA ILE A 86 -7.85 -8.17 3.28
C ILE A 86 -6.58 -7.54 3.83
N ILE A 87 -5.81 -6.86 2.99
CA ILE A 87 -4.60 -6.17 3.44
C ILE A 87 -4.94 -5.09 4.48
N LEU A 88 -6.01 -4.33 4.23
CA LEU A 88 -6.44 -3.30 5.18
C LEU A 88 -6.88 -3.90 6.51
N GLU A 89 -7.61 -5.01 6.46
CA GLU A 89 -8.01 -5.72 7.67
C GLU A 89 -6.80 -6.24 8.43
N ASN A 90 -5.83 -6.78 7.71
CA ASN A 90 -4.60 -7.28 8.31
C ASN A 90 -3.79 -6.15 8.95
N ALA A 91 -3.84 -4.95 8.38
CA ALA A 91 -3.15 -3.80 8.98
C ALA A 91 -3.74 -3.49 10.37
N VAL A 92 -5.06 -3.60 10.51
CA VAL A 92 -5.70 -3.43 11.81
C VAL A 92 -5.25 -4.52 12.78
N HIS A 93 -5.20 -5.77 12.31
CA HIS A 93 -4.74 -6.89 13.14
C HIS A 93 -3.30 -6.70 13.58
N GLU A 94 -2.44 -6.18 12.71
CA GLU A 94 -1.05 -5.91 13.05
C GLU A 94 -0.95 -4.86 14.15
N ALA A 95 -1.74 -3.78 14.03
CA ALA A 95 -1.75 -2.75 15.06
C ALA A 95 -2.20 -3.34 16.40
N ASP A 96 -3.23 -4.18 16.38
CA ASP A 96 -3.71 -4.83 17.58
C ASP A 96 -2.66 -5.76 18.18
N PHE A 97 -1.95 -6.49 17.35
CA PHE A 97 -0.91 -7.41 17.80
C PHE A 97 0.20 -6.65 18.53
N PHE A 98 0.55 -5.48 18.06
CA PHE A 98 1.59 -4.66 18.69
C PHE A 98 1.03 -3.68 19.73
N HIS A 99 -0.22 -3.87 20.11
CA HIS A 99 -0.90 -3.06 21.14
C HIS A 99 -0.94 -1.56 20.79
N MET A 100 -1.05 -1.26 19.51
CA MET A 100 -1.15 0.12 19.05
C MET A 100 -2.61 0.50 18.88
N GLU A 101 -2.98 1.63 19.45
CA GLU A 101 -4.36 2.10 19.33
C GLU A 101 -4.70 2.55 17.92
N LYS A 102 -3.73 3.15 17.24
CA LYS A 102 -3.93 3.65 15.89
C LYS A 102 -3.21 2.79 14.86
N VAL A 103 -3.82 2.70 13.68
CA VAL A 103 -3.23 2.00 12.55
C VAL A 103 -2.45 3.02 11.72
N GLY A 104 -1.15 2.89 11.72
CA GLY A 104 -0.27 3.82 10.99
C GLY A 104 0.16 3.29 9.64
N THR A 105 0.95 4.08 8.94
CA THR A 105 1.47 3.68 7.62
C THR A 105 2.36 2.45 7.74
N GLU A 106 3.07 2.30 8.85
CA GLU A 106 3.91 1.14 9.09
C GLU A 106 3.10 -0.15 9.13
N HIS A 107 1.90 -0.11 9.68
CA HIS A 107 1.03 -1.28 9.73
C HIS A 107 0.49 -1.61 8.34
N LEU A 108 0.18 -0.59 7.55
CA LEU A 108 -0.25 -0.78 6.17
C LEU A 108 0.86 -1.44 5.35
N LEU A 109 2.09 -0.95 5.50
CA LEU A 109 3.22 -1.52 4.78
C LEU A 109 3.49 -2.95 5.21
N LEU A 110 3.44 -3.21 6.52
CA LEU A 110 3.66 -4.54 7.05
C LEU A 110 2.65 -5.54 6.47
N ALA A 111 1.37 -5.16 6.50
CA ALA A 111 0.31 -6.02 5.95
C ALA A 111 0.50 -6.27 4.45
N LEU A 112 0.92 -5.24 3.74
CA LEU A 112 1.16 -5.35 2.31
C LEU A 112 2.31 -6.31 2.01
N LEU A 113 3.40 -6.21 2.76
CA LEU A 113 4.57 -7.07 2.57
C LEU A 113 4.30 -8.51 2.98
N THR A 114 3.39 -8.72 3.91
CA THR A 114 3.01 -10.07 4.33
C THR A 114 2.28 -10.82 3.22
N ASP A 115 1.58 -10.10 2.35
CA ASP A 115 0.91 -10.70 1.20
C ASP A 115 1.90 -10.80 0.05
N THR A 116 2.53 -11.97 -0.10
CA THR A 116 3.58 -12.17 -1.09
C THR A 116 3.05 -12.27 -2.52
N GLU A 117 1.73 -12.36 -2.69
CA GLU A 117 1.16 -12.53 -4.02
C GLU A 117 0.37 -11.33 -4.52
N CYS A 118 0.30 -10.26 -3.73
CA CYS A 118 -0.39 -9.07 -4.21
C CYS A 118 0.46 -8.36 -5.27
N VAL A 119 -0.21 -7.54 -6.07
CA VAL A 119 0.44 -6.84 -7.17
C VAL A 119 1.59 -5.97 -6.68
N ALA A 120 1.41 -5.29 -5.55
CA ALA A 120 2.45 -4.41 -5.00
C ALA A 120 3.73 -5.17 -4.70
N THR A 121 3.63 -6.33 -4.03
CA THR A 121 4.80 -7.13 -3.69
C THR A 121 5.49 -7.65 -4.95
N ARG A 122 4.70 -8.06 -5.94
CA ARG A 122 5.24 -8.55 -7.21
C ARG A 122 5.95 -7.43 -7.96
N LEU A 123 5.43 -6.21 -7.92
CA LEU A 123 6.11 -5.06 -8.52
C LEU A 123 7.45 -4.82 -7.85
N MET A 124 7.49 -4.90 -6.53
CA MET A 124 8.73 -4.70 -5.80
C MET A 124 9.76 -5.76 -6.15
N HIS A 125 9.34 -7.01 -6.30
CA HIS A 125 10.23 -8.08 -6.76
C HIS A 125 10.74 -7.83 -8.18
N THR A 126 9.87 -7.35 -9.07
CA THR A 126 10.25 -7.01 -10.43
C THR A 126 11.32 -5.93 -10.45
N MET A 127 11.26 -5.01 -9.49
CA MET A 127 12.23 -3.95 -9.37
C MET A 127 13.44 -4.36 -8.52
N GLU A 128 13.54 -5.65 -8.20
CA GLU A 128 14.66 -6.23 -7.46
C GLU A 128 14.80 -5.70 -6.03
N HIS A 129 13.70 -5.29 -5.42
CA HIS A 129 13.71 -4.92 -4.00
C HIS A 129 13.64 -6.17 -3.13
N ASP A 130 14.41 -6.16 -2.07
CA ASP A 130 14.39 -7.24 -1.08
C ASP A 130 13.25 -6.97 -0.09
N THR A 131 12.09 -7.56 -0.39
CA THR A 131 10.89 -7.34 0.42
C THR A 131 11.02 -7.95 1.82
N ARG A 132 11.78 -9.02 1.95
CA ARG A 132 12.00 -9.63 3.27
C ARG A 132 12.83 -8.73 4.17
N LYS A 133 13.87 -8.14 3.62
CA LYS A 133 14.71 -7.21 4.37
C LYS A 133 13.89 -5.99 4.79
N LEU A 134 13.07 -5.50 3.89
CA LEU A 134 12.19 -4.36 4.19
C LEU A 134 11.19 -4.74 5.30
N TYR A 135 10.61 -5.93 5.22
CA TYR A 135 9.69 -6.43 6.23
C TYR A 135 10.35 -6.41 7.62
N LEU A 136 11.58 -6.91 7.69
CA LEU A 136 12.31 -6.93 8.97
C LEU A 136 12.58 -5.51 9.49
N ARG A 137 12.85 -4.58 8.59
CA ARG A 137 13.06 -3.19 8.99
C ARG A 137 11.79 -2.55 9.51
N VAL A 138 10.65 -2.88 8.91
CA VAL A 138 9.36 -2.38 9.39
C VAL A 138 9.10 -2.92 10.79
N LEU A 139 9.34 -4.21 11.00
CA LEU A 139 9.17 -4.81 12.32
C LEU A 139 10.05 -4.12 13.36
N SER A 140 11.26 -3.76 13.01
CA SER A 140 12.18 -3.08 13.92
C SER A 140 11.70 -1.67 14.31
N ALA A 141 10.85 -1.07 13.49
CA ALA A 141 10.34 0.27 13.73
C ALA A 141 9.07 0.28 14.60
N LEU A 142 8.51 -0.88 14.88
CA LEU A 142 7.28 -1.00 15.66
C LEU A 142 7.52 -1.05 17.17
#